data_00e983e37772af966158c83739e74637
#
_entry.id   00e983e37772af966158c83739e74637
#
_cell.length_a   1.000
_cell.length_b   1.000
_cell.length_c   1.000
_cell.angle_alpha   90.00
_cell.angle_beta   90.00
_cell.angle_gamma   90.00
#
_symmetry.space_group_name_H-M   'P 1'
#
loop_
_entity.id
_entity.type
_entity.pdbx_description
1 polymer ?
#
loop_
_entity_poly.entity_id
_entity_poly.type
_entity_poly.pdbx_seq_one_letter_code
_entity_poly.pdbx_strand_id
1 'polypeptide(L)'
;LLQAMDAFVFPSKWEGLPVSVVEALSSGLPCYISDTLTHDVDICDAVTRLPIDDPRPWVDSISLPCRVDARRDIEAAGFDIHDSARKLVDLYEKAERLANERKCR
;
A
#
# COMPACT_ATOMS: atom_id res chain seq x y z
N LEU A 1 9.51 -5.10 13.78
CA LEU A 1 9.42 -3.72 14.30
C LEU A 1 7.98 -3.20 14.23
N LEU A 2 7.31 -3.20 13.07
CA LEU A 2 5.91 -2.73 12.91
C LEU A 2 4.92 -3.43 13.84
N GLN A 3 5.11 -4.72 14.12
CA GLN A 3 4.24 -5.46 15.05
C GLN A 3 4.33 -5.00 16.50
N ALA A 4 5.36 -4.25 16.87
CA ALA A 4 5.52 -3.68 18.21
C ALA A 4 5.01 -2.23 18.32
N MET A 5 4.45 -1.68 17.24
CA MET A 5 3.89 -0.34 17.17
C MET A 5 2.36 -0.38 17.31
N ASP A 6 1.75 0.73 17.69
CA ASP A 6 0.31 0.87 17.85
C ASP A 6 -0.35 1.63 16.69
N ALA A 7 0.39 2.53 16.06
CA ALA A 7 -0.05 3.32 14.92
C ALA A 7 1.12 3.64 13.99
N PHE A 8 0.82 3.88 12.72
CA PHE A 8 1.79 4.35 11.72
C PHE A 8 1.42 5.78 11.29
N VAL A 9 2.30 6.73 11.55
CA VAL A 9 2.12 8.15 11.24
C VAL A 9 3.08 8.55 10.14
N PHE A 10 2.52 8.99 8.99
CA PHE A 10 3.29 9.25 7.78
C PHE A 10 2.95 10.63 7.18
N PRO A 11 3.48 11.73 7.74
CA PRO A 11 3.23 13.09 7.30
C PRO A 11 4.16 13.48 6.13
N SER A 12 4.19 12.69 5.07
CA SER A 12 5.01 12.97 3.89
C SER A 12 4.27 13.89 2.93
N LYS A 13 4.99 14.82 2.33
CA LYS A 13 4.44 15.79 1.38
C LYS A 13 4.44 15.28 -0.05
N TRP A 14 5.43 14.50 -0.43
CA TRP A 14 5.63 13.99 -1.78
C TRP A 14 6.15 12.56 -1.73
N GLU A 15 5.36 11.64 -2.27
CA GLU A 15 5.72 10.23 -2.43
C GLU A 15 5.16 9.73 -3.76
N GLY A 16 5.84 8.73 -4.35
CA GLY A 16 5.24 7.88 -5.36
C GLY A 16 4.22 6.94 -4.71
N LEU A 17 4.46 5.64 -4.76
CA LEU A 17 3.72 4.67 -3.96
C LEU A 17 4.46 4.47 -2.63
N PRO A 18 3.91 4.92 -1.47
CA PRO A 18 4.56 4.73 -0.18
C PRO A 18 4.39 3.29 0.32
N VAL A 19 5.31 2.40 -0.09
CA VAL A 19 5.29 0.98 0.28
C VAL A 19 5.27 0.77 1.80
N SER A 20 5.90 1.68 2.56
CA SER A 20 5.88 1.66 4.02
C SER A 20 4.47 1.72 4.63
N VAL A 21 3.53 2.40 3.98
CA VAL A 21 2.10 2.42 4.37
C VAL A 21 1.49 1.03 4.15
N VAL A 22 1.76 0.40 3.00
CA VAL A 22 1.28 -0.96 2.70
C VAL A 22 1.84 -1.99 3.69
N GLU A 23 3.13 -1.87 4.05
CA GLU A 23 3.77 -2.73 5.07
C GLU A 23 3.14 -2.54 6.45
N ALA A 24 2.84 -1.29 6.83
CA ALA A 24 2.16 -0.99 8.08
C ALA A 24 0.75 -1.58 8.13
N LEU A 25 -0.03 -1.43 7.06
CA LEU A 25 -1.36 -2.05 6.92
C LEU A 25 -1.28 -3.57 6.96
N SER A 26 -0.26 -4.18 6.31
CA SER A 26 -0.03 -5.63 6.36
C SER A 26 0.27 -6.14 7.78
N SER A 27 0.83 -5.26 8.63
CA SER A 27 1.06 -5.53 10.05
C SER A 27 -0.17 -5.22 10.92
N GLY A 28 -1.28 -4.81 10.32
CA GLY A 28 -2.53 -4.46 11.00
C GLY A 28 -2.51 -3.11 11.70
N LEU A 29 -1.58 -2.21 11.35
CA LEU A 29 -1.50 -0.89 11.95
C LEU A 29 -2.49 0.06 11.30
N PRO A 30 -3.22 0.86 12.07
CA PRO A 30 -3.91 2.03 11.56
C PRO A 30 -2.87 3.05 11.07
N CYS A 31 -3.12 3.60 9.90
CA CYS A 31 -2.22 4.52 9.21
C CYS A 31 -2.82 5.92 9.14
N TYR A 32 -2.10 6.88 9.66
CA TYR A 32 -2.42 8.31 9.54
C TYR A 32 -1.48 8.93 8.53
N ILE A 33 -1.99 9.33 7.39
CA ILE A 33 -1.19 9.78 6.25
C ILE A 33 -1.59 11.18 5.80
N SER A 34 -0.71 11.86 5.07
CA SER A 34 -1.03 13.15 4.46
C SER A 34 -2.11 13.01 3.39
N ASP A 35 -2.96 14.00 3.29
CA ASP A 35 -3.99 14.14 2.24
C ASP A 35 -3.40 14.33 0.83
N THR A 36 -2.13 14.72 0.73
CA THR A 36 -1.40 14.92 -0.54
C THR A 36 -0.88 13.63 -1.18
N LEU A 37 -0.94 12.50 -0.49
CA LEU A 37 -0.43 11.23 -1.01
C LEU A 37 -1.37 10.61 -2.06
N THR A 38 -0.81 9.72 -2.91
CA THR A 38 -1.61 8.95 -3.87
C THR A 38 -2.74 8.17 -3.20
N HIS A 39 -3.87 8.04 -3.89
CA HIS A 39 -5.02 7.23 -3.43
C HIS A 39 -4.80 5.72 -3.56
N ASP A 40 -3.71 5.28 -4.18
CA ASP A 40 -3.38 3.86 -4.33
C ASP A 40 -3.14 3.14 -2.98
N VAL A 41 -2.95 3.90 -1.90
CA VAL A 41 -2.80 3.38 -0.54
C VAL A 41 -4.09 3.39 0.28
N ASP A 42 -5.21 3.84 -0.28
CA ASP A 42 -6.54 3.80 0.36
C ASP A 42 -7.13 2.37 0.24
N ILE A 43 -6.40 1.41 0.79
CA ILE A 43 -6.67 -0.03 0.62
C ILE A 43 -7.82 -0.48 1.51
N CYS A 44 -7.95 0.09 2.71
CA CYS A 44 -8.98 -0.25 3.69
C CYS A 44 -9.28 0.91 4.63
N ASP A 45 -10.29 0.76 5.47
CA ASP A 45 -10.74 1.76 6.44
C ASP A 45 -9.72 2.11 7.55
N ALA A 46 -8.58 1.40 7.59
CA ALA A 46 -7.50 1.69 8.53
C ALA A 46 -6.62 2.88 8.10
N VAL A 47 -6.88 3.48 6.95
CA VAL A 47 -6.17 4.66 6.45
C VAL A 47 -6.96 5.92 6.75
N THR A 48 -6.36 6.83 7.51
CA THR A 48 -6.92 8.16 7.82
C THR A 48 -6.07 9.23 7.15
N ARG A 49 -6.68 10.04 6.28
CA ARG A 49 -6.01 11.16 5.60
C ARG A 49 -6.17 12.45 6.40
N LEU A 50 -5.06 13.16 6.57
CA LEU A 50 -5.00 14.37 7.38
C LEU A 50 -4.24 15.49 6.64
N PRO A 51 -4.65 16.76 6.82
CA PRO A 51 -4.01 17.88 6.16
C PRO A 51 -2.56 18.05 6.66
N ILE A 52 -1.61 18.21 5.72
CA ILE A 52 -0.19 18.33 6.06
C ILE A 52 0.15 19.69 6.67
N ASP A 53 -0.64 20.71 6.39
CA ASP A 53 -0.35 22.09 6.79
C ASP A 53 -0.86 22.44 8.20
N ASP A 54 -1.67 21.57 8.82
CA ASP A 54 -2.21 21.77 10.16
C ASP A 54 -1.97 20.54 11.04
N PRO A 55 -1.21 20.65 12.13
CA PRO A 55 -0.94 19.52 13.03
C PRO A 55 -2.11 19.17 13.97
N ARG A 56 -3.10 20.04 14.15
CA ARG A 56 -4.21 19.82 15.10
C ARG A 56 -5.04 18.58 14.76
N PRO A 57 -5.48 18.37 13.52
CA PRO A 57 -6.22 17.16 13.15
C PRO A 57 -5.42 15.87 13.42
N TRP A 58 -4.08 15.93 13.31
CA TRP A 58 -3.23 14.78 13.63
C TRP A 58 -3.29 14.42 15.11
N VAL A 59 -3.14 15.41 15.97
CA VAL A 59 -3.21 15.21 17.43
C VAL A 59 -4.58 14.70 17.85
N ASP A 60 -5.65 15.23 17.28
CA ASP A 60 -7.03 14.86 17.64
C ASP A 60 -7.42 13.46 17.10
N SER A 61 -6.85 13.06 15.94
CA SER A 61 -7.21 11.80 15.28
C SER A 61 -6.41 10.61 15.78
N ILE A 62 -5.15 10.80 16.20
CA ILE A 62 -4.30 9.72 16.71
C ILE A 62 -4.81 9.33 18.10
N SER A 63 -5.70 8.34 18.12
CA SER A 63 -6.12 7.66 19.33
C SER A 63 -5.41 6.32 19.45
N LEU A 64 -5.52 5.62 20.57
CA LEU A 64 -5.01 4.26 20.71
C LEU A 64 -5.94 3.28 19.96
N PRO A 65 -5.65 2.94 18.73
CA PRO A 65 -6.56 2.17 17.90
C PRO A 65 -6.33 0.67 18.06
N CYS A 66 -7.38 -0.10 17.78
CA CYS A 66 -7.24 -1.53 17.60
C CYS A 66 -6.55 -1.86 16.28
N ARG A 67 -5.76 -2.93 16.27
CA ARG A 67 -5.23 -3.50 15.03
C ARG A 67 -6.36 -3.99 14.13
N VAL A 68 -6.15 -3.82 12.84
CA VAL A 68 -7.11 -4.19 11.80
C VAL A 68 -6.53 -5.36 10.98
N ASP A 69 -7.35 -6.34 10.65
CA ASP A 69 -6.96 -7.37 9.68
C ASP A 69 -7.27 -6.88 8.26
N ALA A 70 -6.28 -6.23 7.65
CA ALA A 70 -6.37 -5.70 6.28
C ALA A 70 -5.88 -6.69 5.21
N ARG A 71 -5.60 -7.95 5.55
CA ARG A 71 -4.98 -8.93 4.64
C ARG A 71 -5.73 -9.08 3.33
N ARG A 72 -7.06 -9.28 3.38
CA ARG A 72 -7.89 -9.46 2.18
C ARG A 72 -7.92 -8.22 1.30
N ASP A 73 -7.92 -7.05 1.90
CA ASP A 73 -7.95 -5.78 1.17
C ASP A 73 -6.62 -5.53 0.45
N ILE A 74 -5.51 -5.87 1.09
CA ILE A 74 -4.16 -5.80 0.53
C ILE A 74 -3.99 -6.77 -0.64
N GLU A 75 -4.46 -8.01 -0.50
CA GLU A 75 -4.47 -9.00 -1.59
C GLU A 75 -5.33 -8.51 -2.76
N ALA A 76 -6.54 -8.00 -2.49
CA ALA A 76 -7.45 -7.46 -3.50
C ALA A 76 -6.87 -6.23 -4.22
N ALA A 77 -6.12 -5.41 -3.51
CA ALA A 77 -5.40 -4.25 -4.07
C ALA A 77 -4.17 -4.65 -4.93
N GLY A 78 -3.83 -5.93 -4.99
CA GLY A 78 -2.77 -6.46 -5.86
C GLY A 78 -1.37 -6.44 -5.24
N PHE A 79 -1.26 -6.31 -3.92
CA PHE A 79 0.03 -6.33 -3.21
C PHE A 79 0.44 -7.73 -2.71
N ASP A 80 -0.25 -8.79 -3.16
CA ASP A 80 0.18 -10.16 -2.89
C ASP A 80 1.36 -10.55 -3.78
N ILE A 81 2.44 -11.08 -3.16
CA ILE A 81 3.67 -11.44 -3.87
C ILE A 81 3.47 -12.62 -4.82
N HIS A 82 2.63 -13.60 -4.46
CA HIS A 82 2.39 -14.77 -5.29
C HIS A 82 1.59 -14.41 -6.54
N ASP A 83 0.62 -13.50 -6.39
CA ASP A 83 -0.17 -12.99 -7.51
C ASP A 83 0.70 -12.13 -8.44
N SER A 84 1.51 -11.25 -7.87
CA SER A 84 2.46 -10.42 -8.61
C SER A 84 3.49 -11.25 -9.38
N ALA A 85 4.05 -12.29 -8.75
CA ALA A 85 5.00 -13.20 -9.39
C ALA A 85 4.36 -13.95 -10.55
N ARG A 86 3.11 -14.43 -10.38
CA ARG A 86 2.35 -15.14 -11.42
C ARG A 86 2.10 -14.24 -12.65
N LYS A 87 1.64 -13.01 -12.41
CA LYS A 87 1.43 -12.01 -13.46
C LYS A 87 2.72 -11.69 -14.21
N LEU A 88 3.84 -11.64 -13.51
CA LEU A 88 5.15 -11.40 -14.12
C LEU A 88 5.59 -12.56 -15.01
N VAL A 89 5.42 -13.81 -14.57
CA VAL A 89 5.70 -15.01 -15.38
C VAL A 89 4.87 -15.02 -16.65
N ASP A 90 3.56 -14.78 -16.54
CA ASP A 90 2.65 -14.71 -17.69
C ASP A 90 3.09 -13.63 -18.71
N LEU A 91 3.59 -12.50 -18.21
CA LEU A 91 4.09 -11.41 -19.05
C LEU A 91 5.34 -11.84 -19.83
N TYR A 92 6.29 -12.52 -19.18
CA TYR A 92 7.49 -13.03 -19.83
C TYR A 92 7.19 -14.09 -20.88
N GLU A 93 6.32 -15.06 -20.57
CA GLU A 93 5.91 -16.08 -21.53
C GLU A 93 5.22 -15.49 -22.75
N LYS A 94 4.37 -14.48 -22.56
CA LYS A 94 3.72 -13.76 -23.65
C LYS A 94 4.74 -13.03 -24.53
N ALA A 95 5.71 -12.37 -23.90
CA ALA A 95 6.77 -11.67 -24.63
C ALA A 95 7.63 -12.63 -25.45
N GLU A 96 7.97 -13.79 -24.92
CA GLU A 96 8.74 -14.84 -25.60
C GLU A 96 7.99 -15.39 -26.82
N ARG A 97 6.69 -15.69 -26.68
CA ARG A 97 5.84 -16.13 -27.81
C ARG A 97 5.86 -15.11 -28.94
N LEU A 98 5.65 -13.83 -28.62
CA LEU A 98 5.65 -12.75 -29.61
C LEU A 98 7.02 -12.58 -30.29
N ALA A 99 8.12 -12.75 -29.56
CA ALA A 99 9.46 -12.68 -30.11
C ALA A 99 9.74 -13.85 -31.09
N ASN A 100 9.27 -15.04 -30.78
CA ASN A 100 9.42 -16.22 -31.63
C ASN A 100 8.58 -16.12 -32.91
N GLU A 101 7.35 -15.59 -32.83
CA GLU A 101 6.50 -15.34 -34.00
C GLU A 101 7.13 -14.33 -34.98
N ARG A 102 7.85 -13.33 -34.46
CA ARG A 102 8.58 -12.35 -35.29
C ARG A 102 9.80 -12.96 -36.00
N LYS A 103 10.47 -13.93 -35.39
CA LYS A 103 11.61 -14.62 -35.99
C LYS A 103 11.20 -15.60 -37.10
N CYS A 104 9.97 -16.10 -37.08
CA CYS A 104 9.43 -17.00 -38.12
C CYS A 104 8.86 -16.28 -39.35
N ARG A 105 8.90 -14.97 -39.38
CA ARG A 105 8.51 -14.14 -40.54
C ARG A 105 9.74 -13.60 -41.25
#